data_05e5807498557ebd6e6d174f300cff85
#
_entry.id   05e5807498557ebd6e6d174f300cff85
#
_cell.length_a   1.000
_cell.length_b   1.000
_cell.length_c   1.000
_cell.angle_alpha   90.00
_cell.angle_beta   90.00
_cell.angle_gamma   90.00
#
_symmetry.space_group_name_H-M   'P 1'
#
loop_
_entity.id
_entity.type
_entity.pdbx_description
1 polymer ?
#
loop_
_entity_poly.entity_id
_entity_poly.type
_entity_poly.pdbx_seq_one_letter_code
_entity_poly.pdbx_strand_id
1 'polypeptide(L)'
;LIRTLMKWTPVALDKPTDYEARAEIMFACTFGCNGILALGMGQSGWPMHGIEHALSAYYDITHGQGLAIIMPHWMRHILCEKTMPRFVKFGVNVLGISPKLPDKEIAEKAISGVSNFFKSLGMPMTLREVGIDDSRLAEMAHHVAVNEGLDNPKNFYPLSEKDILEILKAAL
;
A
#
# COMPACT_ATOMS: atom_id res chain seq x y z
N LEU A 1 0.95 2.41 15.14
CA LEU A 1 0.01 1.49 14.49
C LEU A 1 0.70 0.47 13.60
N ILE A 2 1.49 0.88 12.59
CA ILE A 2 2.10 -0.07 11.63
C ILE A 2 2.96 -1.10 12.37
N ARG A 3 3.82 -0.69 13.31
CA ARG A 3 4.61 -1.64 14.11
C ARG A 3 3.76 -2.60 14.95
N THR A 4 2.64 -2.12 15.49
CA THR A 4 1.66 -2.97 16.19
C THR A 4 1.10 -4.04 15.26
N LEU A 5 0.64 -3.65 14.06
CA LEU A 5 0.14 -4.58 13.05
C LEU A 5 1.21 -5.58 12.60
N MET A 6 2.43 -5.10 12.32
CA MET A 6 3.53 -5.98 11.91
C MET A 6 3.92 -7.01 12.99
N LYS A 7 3.78 -6.65 14.28
CA LYS A 7 4.03 -7.55 15.40
C LYS A 7 2.92 -8.58 15.58
N TRP A 8 1.68 -8.13 15.57
CA TRP A 8 0.57 -8.96 16.03
C TRP A 8 -0.15 -9.74 14.92
N THR A 9 -0.08 -9.29 13.65
CA THR A 9 -0.72 -10.02 12.55
C THR A 9 -0.18 -11.44 12.38
N PRO A 10 1.16 -11.70 12.39
CA PRO A 10 1.68 -13.05 12.33
C PRO A 10 1.21 -13.93 13.49
N VAL A 11 1.12 -13.35 14.71
CA VAL A 11 0.65 -14.07 15.90
C VAL A 11 -0.83 -14.47 15.74
N ALA A 12 -1.67 -13.56 15.24
CA ALA A 12 -3.09 -13.84 15.01
C ALA A 12 -3.33 -14.87 13.89
N LEU A 13 -2.42 -14.97 12.91
CA LEU A 13 -2.47 -16.03 11.88
C LEU A 13 -2.07 -17.40 12.45
N ASP A 14 -1.02 -17.45 13.27
CA ASP A 14 -0.56 -18.68 13.91
C ASP A 14 -1.54 -19.16 15.00
N LYS A 15 -2.11 -18.21 15.77
CA LYS A 15 -3.02 -18.45 16.87
C LYS A 15 -4.30 -17.64 16.71
N PRO A 16 -5.27 -18.08 15.88
CA PRO A 16 -6.45 -17.30 15.53
C PRO A 16 -7.36 -16.89 16.71
N THR A 17 -7.25 -17.57 17.84
CA THR A 17 -8.02 -17.30 19.07
C THR A 17 -7.23 -16.54 20.14
N ASP A 18 -5.97 -16.11 19.86
CA ASP A 18 -5.19 -15.32 20.77
C ASP A 18 -5.85 -13.95 20.97
N TYR A 19 -6.34 -13.73 22.20
CA TYR A 19 -7.09 -12.51 22.56
C TYR A 19 -6.24 -11.24 22.41
N GLU A 20 -5.02 -11.28 22.90
CA GLU A 20 -4.11 -10.13 22.87
C GLU A 20 -3.81 -9.68 21.43
N ALA A 21 -3.44 -10.64 20.57
CA ALA A 21 -3.16 -10.36 19.17
C ALA A 21 -4.38 -9.77 18.45
N ARG A 22 -5.57 -10.33 18.68
CA ARG A 22 -6.79 -9.81 18.06
C ARG A 22 -7.21 -8.45 18.61
N ALA A 23 -7.06 -8.22 19.91
CA ALA A 23 -7.38 -6.94 20.54
C ALA A 23 -6.45 -5.82 20.02
N GLU A 24 -5.16 -6.07 19.95
CA GLU A 24 -4.17 -5.12 19.44
C GLU A 24 -4.39 -4.78 17.96
N ILE A 25 -4.70 -5.77 17.13
CA ILE A 25 -5.03 -5.55 15.71
C ILE A 25 -6.31 -4.74 15.58
N MET A 26 -7.38 -5.11 16.30
CA MET A 26 -8.66 -4.40 16.25
C MET A 26 -8.51 -2.94 16.69
N PHE A 27 -7.76 -2.70 17.77
CA PHE A 27 -7.49 -1.36 18.26
C PHE A 27 -6.69 -0.53 17.23
N ALA A 28 -5.64 -1.12 16.65
CA ALA A 28 -4.85 -0.47 15.61
C ALA A 28 -5.68 -0.15 14.37
N CYS A 29 -6.55 -1.06 13.92
CA CYS A 29 -7.46 -0.85 12.80
C CYS A 29 -8.46 0.28 13.08
N THR A 30 -9.00 0.37 14.31
CA THR A 30 -9.90 1.45 14.71
C THR A 30 -9.24 2.81 14.50
N PHE A 31 -8.01 3.00 14.95
CA PHE A 31 -7.28 4.26 14.75
C PHE A 31 -6.83 4.48 13.31
N GLY A 32 -6.60 3.41 12.56
CA GLY A 32 -6.28 3.49 11.13
C GLY A 32 -7.45 4.01 10.29
N CYS A 33 -8.69 3.68 10.68
CA CYS A 33 -9.88 3.93 9.89
C CYS A 33 -10.76 5.10 10.37
N ASN A 34 -10.61 5.57 11.62
CA ASN A 34 -11.49 6.60 12.19
C ASN A 34 -11.14 8.05 11.82
N GLY A 35 -10.14 8.26 10.98
CA GLY A 35 -9.72 9.58 10.50
C GLY A 35 -8.84 10.38 11.47
N ILE A 36 -8.60 9.93 12.70
CA ILE A 36 -7.80 10.69 13.69
C ILE A 36 -6.36 10.95 13.19
N LEU A 37 -5.80 10.01 12.41
CA LEU A 37 -4.46 10.14 11.85
C LEU A 37 -4.38 11.15 10.70
N ALA A 38 -5.53 11.54 10.14
CA ALA A 38 -5.60 12.53 9.08
C ALA A 38 -5.77 13.97 9.60
N LEU A 39 -5.99 14.14 10.90
CA LEU A 39 -6.13 15.46 11.51
C LEU A 39 -4.86 16.30 11.32
N GLY A 40 -5.01 17.49 10.74
CA GLY A 40 -3.89 18.38 10.43
C GLY A 40 -3.09 18.01 9.20
N MET A 41 -3.41 16.91 8.54
CA MET A 41 -2.88 16.58 7.22
C MET A 41 -3.71 17.30 6.14
N GLY A 42 -3.06 17.75 5.07
CA GLY A 42 -3.77 18.21 3.87
C GLY A 42 -4.59 17.07 3.26
N GLN A 43 -5.40 17.40 2.24
CA GLN A 43 -6.05 16.35 1.46
C GLN A 43 -5.00 15.37 0.94
N SER A 44 -5.15 14.12 1.30
CA SER A 44 -4.44 13.02 0.67
C SER A 44 -5.51 12.16 0.01
N GLY A 45 -5.50 12.08 -1.31
CA GLY A 45 -6.22 11.02 -1.99
C GLY A 45 -5.79 9.67 -1.40
N TRP A 46 -6.63 8.67 -1.49
CA TRP A 46 -6.32 7.31 -1.10
C TRP A 46 -5.87 6.51 -2.35
N PRO A 47 -4.69 6.82 -2.93
CA PRO A 47 -4.37 6.38 -4.29
C PRO A 47 -4.36 4.85 -4.44
N MET A 48 -3.89 4.14 -3.44
CA MET A 48 -3.90 2.66 -3.48
C MET A 48 -5.33 2.12 -3.41
N HIS A 49 -6.20 2.73 -2.60
CA HIS A 49 -7.60 2.32 -2.54
C HIS A 49 -8.32 2.61 -3.86
N GLY A 50 -8.13 3.79 -4.45
CA GLY A 50 -8.74 4.11 -5.73
C GLY A 50 -8.32 3.14 -6.84
N ILE A 51 -7.05 2.76 -6.92
CA ILE A 51 -6.58 1.75 -7.89
C ILE A 51 -7.17 0.37 -7.56
N GLU A 52 -7.20 0.00 -6.30
CA GLU A 52 -7.69 -1.31 -5.85
C GLU A 52 -9.21 -1.46 -6.03
N HIS A 53 -9.98 -0.39 -5.84
CA HIS A 53 -11.43 -0.42 -6.08
C HIS A 53 -11.78 -0.87 -7.50
N ALA A 54 -10.98 -0.49 -8.50
CA ALA A 54 -11.16 -0.99 -9.85
C ALA A 54 -10.86 -2.50 -9.94
N LEU A 55 -9.82 -3.01 -9.27
CA LEU A 55 -9.52 -4.44 -9.24
C LEU A 55 -10.69 -5.23 -8.62
N SER A 56 -11.19 -4.81 -7.47
CA SER A 56 -12.34 -5.44 -6.82
C SER A 56 -13.62 -5.34 -7.67
N ALA A 57 -13.88 -4.19 -8.31
CA ALA A 57 -15.06 -3.99 -9.14
C ALA A 57 -15.06 -4.88 -10.39
N TYR A 58 -13.91 -5.13 -10.99
CA TYR A 58 -13.79 -5.88 -12.23
C TYR A 58 -13.60 -7.39 -12.04
N TYR A 59 -13.00 -7.81 -10.92
CA TYR A 59 -12.58 -9.20 -10.70
C TYR A 59 -13.02 -9.79 -9.36
N ASP A 60 -13.75 -9.03 -8.53
CA ASP A 60 -14.25 -9.48 -7.22
C ASP A 60 -13.18 -10.07 -6.31
N ILE A 61 -11.96 -9.51 -6.35
CA ILE A 61 -10.88 -9.93 -5.45
C ILE A 61 -11.07 -9.34 -4.06
N THR A 62 -10.50 -9.99 -3.05
CA THR A 62 -10.51 -9.47 -1.68
C THR A 62 -9.73 -8.16 -1.60
N HIS A 63 -10.36 -7.08 -1.08
CA HIS A 63 -9.78 -5.74 -0.99
C HIS A 63 -8.37 -5.70 -0.39
N GLY A 64 -8.15 -6.41 0.72
CA GLY A 64 -6.82 -6.50 1.34
C GLY A 64 -5.75 -7.14 0.45
N GLN A 65 -6.13 -8.11 -0.39
CA GLN A 65 -5.22 -8.73 -1.36
C GLN A 65 -4.81 -7.73 -2.45
N GLY A 66 -5.79 -7.03 -3.02
CA GLY A 66 -5.53 -6.00 -4.01
C GLY A 66 -4.62 -4.89 -3.48
N LEU A 67 -4.88 -4.42 -2.25
CA LEU A 67 -4.00 -3.44 -1.59
C LEU A 67 -2.57 -3.97 -1.38
N ALA A 68 -2.40 -5.23 -0.97
CA ALA A 68 -1.07 -5.82 -0.76
C ALA A 68 -0.28 -5.94 -2.06
N ILE A 69 -0.96 -6.26 -3.18
CA ILE A 69 -0.35 -6.31 -4.51
C ILE A 69 0.06 -4.90 -4.96
N ILE A 70 -0.85 -3.93 -4.90
CA ILE A 70 -0.62 -2.59 -5.48
C ILE A 70 0.38 -1.76 -4.67
N MET A 71 0.39 -1.87 -3.34
CA MET A 71 1.17 -0.98 -2.48
C MET A 71 2.67 -0.93 -2.80
N PRO A 72 3.42 -2.04 -2.95
CA PRO A 72 4.85 -1.98 -3.25
C PRO A 72 5.15 -1.33 -4.62
N HIS A 73 4.27 -1.54 -5.60
CA HIS A 73 4.43 -0.99 -6.95
C HIS A 73 4.12 0.50 -6.97
N TRP A 74 3.06 0.93 -6.30
CA TRP A 74 2.76 2.33 -6.09
C TRP A 74 3.90 3.05 -5.35
N MET A 75 4.40 2.48 -4.24
CA MET A 75 5.52 3.05 -3.49
C MET A 75 6.74 3.25 -4.38
N ARG A 76 7.07 2.29 -5.22
CA ARG A 76 8.21 2.38 -6.14
C ARG A 76 7.98 3.41 -7.24
N HIS A 77 6.76 3.51 -7.76
CA HIS A 77 6.40 4.49 -8.80
C HIS A 77 6.55 5.93 -8.29
N ILE A 78 6.12 6.21 -7.08
CA ILE A 78 6.17 7.56 -6.50
C ILE A 78 7.52 7.91 -5.84
N LEU A 79 8.48 6.99 -5.80
CA LEU A 79 9.79 7.24 -5.19
C LEU A 79 10.62 8.20 -6.04
N CYS A 80 10.78 9.43 -5.55
CA CYS A 80 11.57 10.49 -6.18
C CYS A 80 12.17 11.40 -5.10
N GLU A 81 12.98 12.39 -5.47
CA GLU A 81 13.60 13.31 -4.51
C GLU A 81 12.59 13.96 -3.56
N LYS A 82 11.43 14.38 -4.06
CA LYS A 82 10.37 15.01 -3.27
C LYS A 82 9.80 14.06 -2.20
N THR A 83 9.64 12.82 -2.51
CA THR A 83 8.98 11.81 -1.65
C THR A 83 9.97 11.02 -0.79
N MET A 84 11.23 10.93 -1.21
CA MET A 84 12.33 10.21 -0.55
C MET A 84 12.36 10.39 0.98
N PRO A 85 12.26 11.61 1.53
CA PRO A 85 12.32 11.80 2.99
C PRO A 85 11.22 11.06 3.75
N ARG A 86 10.05 10.82 3.13
CA ARG A 86 8.97 10.04 3.74
C ARG A 86 9.30 8.56 3.80
N PHE A 87 9.90 8.02 2.73
CA PHE A 87 10.35 6.64 2.68
C PHE A 87 11.49 6.37 3.67
N VAL A 88 12.44 7.31 3.78
CA VAL A 88 13.53 7.24 4.76
C VAL A 88 12.95 7.23 6.18
N LYS A 89 12.07 8.17 6.50
CA LYS A 89 11.42 8.23 7.81
C LYS A 89 10.64 6.95 8.14
N PHE A 90 9.93 6.39 7.16
CA PHE A 90 9.22 5.13 7.31
C PHE A 90 10.19 3.96 7.54
N GLY A 91 11.24 3.84 6.71
CA GLY A 91 12.23 2.79 6.83
C GLY A 91 12.94 2.78 8.18
N VAL A 92 13.40 3.94 8.65
CA VAL A 92 14.09 4.07 9.94
C VAL A 92 13.12 3.84 11.11
N ASN A 93 11.98 4.53 11.14
CA ASN A 93 11.13 4.55 12.33
C ASN A 93 10.18 3.35 12.43
N VAL A 94 9.84 2.71 11.32
CA VAL A 94 8.90 1.58 11.31
C VAL A 94 9.64 0.26 11.16
N LEU A 95 10.56 0.17 10.20
CA LEU A 95 11.26 -1.07 9.87
C LEU A 95 12.61 -1.22 10.57
N GLY A 96 13.08 -0.20 11.31
CA GLY A 96 14.35 -0.26 12.05
C GLY A 96 15.59 -0.26 11.14
N ILE A 97 15.45 0.23 9.90
CA ILE A 97 16.58 0.32 8.97
C ILE A 97 17.59 1.34 9.50
N SER A 98 18.87 1.01 9.43
CA SER A 98 19.93 1.89 9.94
C SER A 98 19.91 3.27 9.25
N PRO A 99 19.85 4.38 10.02
CA PRO A 99 19.90 5.73 9.47
C PRO A 99 21.28 6.12 8.91
N LYS A 100 22.29 5.23 9.04
CA LYS A 100 23.64 5.45 8.52
C LYS A 100 23.77 5.08 7.03
N LEU A 101 22.75 4.44 6.46
CA LEU A 101 22.73 4.09 5.04
C LEU A 101 22.34 5.31 4.19
N PRO A 102 22.72 5.34 2.90
CA PRO A 102 22.23 6.35 1.98
C PRO A 102 20.70 6.36 1.88
N ASP A 103 20.09 7.53 1.77
CA ASP A 103 18.63 7.71 1.75
C ASP A 103 17.95 6.83 0.70
N LYS A 104 18.54 6.74 -0.50
CA LYS A 104 18.02 5.88 -1.58
C LYS A 104 17.99 4.41 -1.17
N GLU A 105 19.04 3.94 -0.51
CA GLU A 105 19.11 2.55 -0.03
C GLU A 105 18.09 2.28 1.07
N ILE A 106 17.89 3.24 2.00
CA ILE A 106 16.85 3.15 3.03
C ILE A 106 15.48 3.07 2.38
N ALA A 107 15.19 3.92 1.39
CA ALA A 107 13.90 3.94 0.70
C ALA A 107 13.62 2.62 -0.03
N GLU A 108 14.58 2.08 -0.77
CA GLU A 108 14.43 0.79 -1.47
C GLU A 108 14.25 -0.38 -0.50
N LYS A 109 15.01 -0.39 0.61
CA LYS A 109 14.82 -1.37 1.67
C LYS A 109 13.47 -1.25 2.36
N ALA A 110 12.96 -0.04 2.50
CA ALA A 110 11.64 0.21 3.07
C ALA A 110 10.53 -0.38 2.19
N ILE A 111 10.59 -0.17 0.88
CA ILE A 111 9.63 -0.75 -0.08
C ILE A 111 9.72 -2.28 -0.07
N SER A 112 10.94 -2.82 -0.15
CA SER A 112 11.16 -4.26 -0.10
C SER A 112 10.69 -4.87 1.23
N GLY A 113 10.86 -4.14 2.34
CA GLY A 113 10.40 -4.56 3.66
C GLY A 113 8.87 -4.69 3.74
N VAL A 114 8.13 -3.79 3.12
CA VAL A 114 6.65 -3.88 3.00
C VAL A 114 6.26 -5.11 2.18
N SER A 115 6.87 -5.28 1.01
CA SER A 115 6.61 -6.43 0.13
C SER A 115 6.91 -7.76 0.83
N ASN A 116 8.06 -7.86 1.50
CA ASN A 116 8.46 -9.06 2.24
C ASN A 116 7.51 -9.37 3.41
N PHE A 117 7.02 -8.33 4.09
CA PHE A 117 6.03 -8.51 5.15
C PHE A 117 4.75 -9.12 4.61
N PHE A 118 4.15 -8.56 3.55
CA PHE A 118 2.95 -9.12 2.94
C PHE A 118 3.16 -10.56 2.46
N LYS A 119 4.29 -10.81 1.79
CA LYS A 119 4.65 -12.16 1.37
C LYS A 119 4.75 -13.14 2.55
N SER A 120 5.30 -12.71 3.70
CA SER A 120 5.40 -13.54 4.90
C SER A 120 4.04 -13.88 5.52
N LEU A 121 3.00 -13.10 5.23
CA LEU A 121 1.62 -13.35 5.64
C LEU A 121 0.85 -14.23 4.64
N GLY A 122 1.50 -14.72 3.57
CA GLY A 122 0.85 -15.52 2.53
C GLY A 122 -0.01 -14.70 1.57
N MET A 123 0.18 -13.37 1.51
CA MET A 123 -0.56 -12.53 0.55
C MET A 123 -0.06 -12.76 -0.88
N PRO A 124 -0.95 -12.75 -1.89
CA PRO A 124 -0.54 -12.70 -3.28
C PRO A 124 0.22 -11.40 -3.55
N MET A 125 1.26 -11.48 -4.39
CA MET A 125 2.15 -10.36 -4.66
C MET A 125 2.06 -9.84 -6.09
N THR A 126 1.31 -10.53 -6.95
CA THR A 126 1.08 -10.13 -8.35
C THR A 126 -0.40 -10.26 -8.72
N LEU A 127 -0.81 -9.51 -9.73
CA LEU A 127 -2.17 -9.60 -10.29
C LEU A 127 -2.43 -10.97 -10.90
N ARG A 128 -1.40 -11.61 -11.48
CA ARG A 128 -1.52 -12.95 -12.06
C ARG A 128 -1.84 -14.03 -11.02
N GLU A 129 -1.32 -13.90 -9.80
CA GLU A 129 -1.63 -14.83 -8.70
C GLU A 129 -3.11 -14.81 -8.28
N VAL A 130 -3.83 -13.74 -8.61
CA VAL A 130 -5.28 -13.61 -8.37
C VAL A 130 -6.11 -13.71 -9.66
N GLY A 131 -5.52 -14.22 -10.75
CA GLY A 131 -6.23 -14.49 -12.01
C GLY A 131 -6.45 -13.26 -12.91
N ILE A 132 -5.76 -12.16 -12.65
CA ILE A 132 -5.86 -10.93 -13.44
C ILE A 132 -4.72 -10.87 -14.45
N ASP A 133 -5.07 -10.72 -15.73
CA ASP A 133 -4.14 -10.53 -16.83
C ASP A 133 -4.09 -9.05 -17.30
N ASP A 134 -3.42 -8.81 -18.42
CA ASP A 134 -3.22 -7.47 -18.97
C ASP A 134 -4.39 -6.96 -19.84
N SER A 135 -5.40 -7.79 -20.10
CA SER A 135 -6.46 -7.50 -21.08
C SER A 135 -7.30 -6.28 -20.75
N ARG A 136 -7.49 -5.96 -19.45
CA ARG A 136 -8.34 -4.87 -19.00
C ARG A 136 -7.61 -3.77 -18.22
N LEU A 137 -6.28 -3.80 -18.15
CA LEU A 137 -5.52 -2.82 -17.36
C LEU A 137 -5.75 -1.38 -17.82
N ALA A 138 -5.82 -1.15 -19.13
CA ALA A 138 -6.07 0.19 -19.68
C ALA A 138 -7.50 0.69 -19.33
N GLU A 139 -8.49 -0.18 -19.41
CA GLU A 139 -9.86 0.13 -19.02
C GLU A 139 -9.97 0.49 -17.54
N MET A 140 -9.33 -0.29 -16.67
CA MET A 140 -9.28 -0.02 -15.23
C MET A 140 -8.54 1.28 -14.92
N ALA A 141 -7.40 1.54 -15.57
CA ALA A 141 -6.65 2.79 -15.39
C ALA A 141 -7.49 4.01 -15.77
N HIS A 142 -8.23 3.94 -16.88
CA HIS A 142 -9.16 4.99 -17.29
C HIS A 142 -10.29 5.19 -16.28
N HIS A 143 -10.90 4.09 -15.82
CA HIS A 143 -11.96 4.13 -14.79
C HIS A 143 -11.49 4.84 -13.52
N VAL A 144 -10.31 4.49 -13.02
CA VAL A 144 -9.72 5.13 -11.83
C VAL A 144 -9.44 6.61 -12.06
N ALA A 145 -8.87 6.96 -13.22
CA ALA A 145 -8.52 8.35 -13.55
C ALA A 145 -9.77 9.26 -13.58
N VAL A 146 -10.88 8.73 -14.08
CA VAL A 146 -12.13 9.50 -14.18
C VAL A 146 -12.86 9.63 -12.84
N ASN A 147 -12.83 8.59 -12.00
CA ASN A 147 -13.72 8.52 -10.83
C ASN A 147 -13.04 8.82 -9.48
N GLU A 148 -11.72 8.63 -9.36
CA GLU A 148 -11.05 8.69 -8.06
C GLU A 148 -10.30 10.02 -7.80
N GLY A 149 -10.19 10.90 -8.81
CA GLY A 149 -9.55 12.21 -8.65
C GLY A 149 -8.10 12.14 -8.19
N LEU A 150 -7.37 11.11 -8.61
CA LEU A 150 -5.99 10.89 -8.17
C LEU A 150 -4.98 11.88 -8.77
N ASP A 151 -5.35 12.58 -9.84
CA ASP A 151 -4.58 13.63 -10.50
C ASP A 151 -4.66 15.00 -9.79
N ASN A 152 -5.45 15.11 -8.71
CA ASN A 152 -5.60 16.34 -7.98
C ASN A 152 -4.23 16.82 -7.46
N PRO A 153 -3.80 18.07 -7.80
CA PRO A 153 -2.50 18.60 -7.39
C PRO A 153 -2.31 18.77 -5.88
N LYS A 154 -3.40 18.68 -5.09
CA LYS A 154 -3.36 18.68 -3.62
C LYS A 154 -3.00 17.32 -3.04
N ASN A 155 -3.03 16.25 -3.82
CA ASN A 155 -2.59 14.93 -3.38
C ASN A 155 -1.09 14.94 -3.09
N PHE A 156 -0.65 14.06 -2.19
CA PHE A 156 0.77 13.91 -1.85
C PHE A 156 1.64 13.68 -3.09
N TYR A 157 1.16 12.86 -4.00
CA TYR A 157 1.71 12.60 -5.32
C TYR A 157 0.55 12.41 -6.30
N PRO A 158 0.24 13.39 -7.15
CA PRO A 158 -0.81 13.25 -8.16
C PRO A 158 -0.46 12.14 -9.15
N LEU A 159 -1.44 11.33 -9.51
CA LEU A 159 -1.30 10.24 -10.47
C LEU A 159 -2.17 10.50 -11.69
N SER A 160 -1.55 10.55 -12.86
CA SER A 160 -2.27 10.55 -14.14
C SER A 160 -2.77 9.14 -14.49
N GLU A 161 -3.66 9.04 -15.49
CA GLU A 161 -4.09 7.76 -16.06
C GLU A 161 -2.90 6.88 -16.51
N LYS A 162 -1.88 7.52 -17.08
CA LYS A 162 -0.65 6.84 -17.49
C LYS A 162 0.09 6.25 -16.28
N ASP A 163 0.23 7.00 -15.18
CA ASP A 163 0.88 6.54 -13.96
C ASP A 163 0.13 5.34 -13.36
N ILE A 164 -1.21 5.40 -13.34
CA ILE A 164 -2.06 4.31 -12.86
C ILE A 164 -1.84 3.05 -13.71
N LEU A 165 -1.82 3.19 -15.03
CA LEU A 165 -1.56 2.07 -15.94
C LEU A 165 -0.16 1.48 -15.74
N GLU A 166 0.86 2.30 -15.52
CA GLU A 166 2.22 1.84 -15.24
C GLU A 166 2.30 1.06 -13.92
N ILE A 167 1.60 1.52 -12.87
CA ILE A 167 1.50 0.81 -11.59
C ILE A 167 0.83 -0.55 -11.77
N LEU A 168 -0.30 -0.60 -12.48
CA LEU A 168 -1.01 -1.86 -12.76
C LEU A 168 -0.16 -2.84 -13.57
N LYS A 169 0.54 -2.36 -14.60
CA LYS A 169 1.48 -3.19 -15.39
C LYS A 169 2.64 -3.73 -14.56
N ALA A 170 3.18 -2.91 -13.65
CA ALA A 170 4.26 -3.34 -12.78
C ALA A 170 3.80 -4.39 -11.75
N ALA A 171 2.50 -4.47 -11.48
CA ALA A 171 1.88 -5.42 -10.55
C ALA A 171 1.49 -6.77 -11.19
N LEU A 172 1.65 -6.94 -12.54
CA LEU A 172 1.43 -8.20 -13.25
C LEU A 172 2.50 -9.24 -12.91
#